data_bbbe174917daa1f5f3f2499fd17904f4
#
_entry.id   bbbe174917daa1f5f3f2499fd17904f4
#
_cell.length_a   1.000
_cell.length_b   1.000
_cell.length_c   1.000
_cell.angle_alpha   90.00
_cell.angle_beta   90.00
_cell.angle_gamma   90.00
#
_symmetry.space_group_name_H-M   'P 1'
#
loop_
_entity.id
_entity.type
_entity.pdbx_description
1 polymer ?
#
loop_
_entity_poly.entity_id
_entity_poly.type
_entity_poly.pdbx_seq_one_letter_code
_entity_poly.pdbx_strand_id
1 'polypeptide(L)'
;MVASMTAEATRALGRELIDTFGKGWQKGNVDTMLSVFVDQALFFETPFAAPLTGTEQIKGYWGDVPAHQAEVTFTSGEIYGAGPWFSTEFKVTYRRRRTGEWVEARGALFCETDGEKVTEMRMYWQRR
;
A
#
# COMPACT_ATOMS: atom_id res chain seq x y z
N MET A 1 22.34 6.01 -3.60
CA MET A 1 21.83 5.67 -4.91
C MET A 1 21.08 4.34 -4.92
N VAL A 2 19.81 4.41 -5.26
CA VAL A 2 18.94 3.23 -5.13
C VAL A 2 19.27 2.11 -6.12
N ALA A 3 19.89 2.44 -7.25
CA ALA A 3 20.27 1.45 -8.25
C ALA A 3 21.24 0.40 -7.71
N SER A 4 21.92 0.69 -6.61
CA SER A 4 22.88 -0.23 -6.01
C SER A 4 22.30 -1.05 -4.85
N MET A 5 21.00 -0.93 -4.57
CA MET A 5 20.38 -1.73 -3.51
C MET A 5 20.39 -3.21 -3.88
N THR A 6 20.73 -4.05 -2.90
CA THR A 6 20.61 -5.50 -3.07
C THR A 6 19.16 -5.92 -2.93
N ALA A 7 18.80 -7.05 -3.54
CA ALA A 7 17.46 -7.61 -3.38
C ALA A 7 17.14 -7.88 -1.91
N GLU A 8 18.13 -8.31 -1.14
CA GLU A 8 17.95 -8.59 0.29
C GLU A 8 17.63 -7.32 1.07
N ALA A 9 18.36 -6.23 0.83
CA ALA A 9 18.10 -4.95 1.49
C ALA A 9 16.72 -4.41 1.10
N THR A 10 16.36 -4.55 -0.17
CA THR A 10 15.05 -4.12 -0.65
C THR A 10 13.93 -4.92 -0.01
N ARG A 11 14.10 -6.25 0.14
CA ARG A 11 13.09 -7.07 0.83
C ARG A 11 12.90 -6.66 2.28
N ALA A 12 14.01 -6.40 2.99
CA ALA A 12 13.93 -6.01 4.39
C ALA A 12 13.20 -4.66 4.55
N LEU A 13 13.53 -3.69 3.71
CA LEU A 13 12.86 -2.40 3.71
C LEU A 13 11.39 -2.55 3.31
N GLY A 14 11.13 -3.36 2.30
CA GLY A 14 9.76 -3.62 1.84
C GLY A 14 8.89 -4.18 2.95
N ARG A 15 9.44 -5.09 3.77
CA ARG A 15 8.70 -5.63 4.91
C ARG A 15 8.32 -4.53 5.90
N GLU A 16 9.24 -3.63 6.21
CA GLU A 16 8.95 -2.52 7.11
C GLU A 16 7.88 -1.58 6.53
N LEU A 17 8.02 -1.22 5.26
CA LEU A 17 7.10 -0.28 4.62
C LEU A 17 5.69 -0.87 4.48
N ILE A 18 5.59 -2.13 4.06
CA ILE A 18 4.30 -2.80 3.92
C ILE A 18 3.63 -2.99 5.28
N ASP A 19 4.38 -3.38 6.30
CA ASP A 19 3.83 -3.54 7.65
C ASP A 19 3.29 -2.22 8.20
N THR A 20 4.00 -1.11 7.96
CA THR A 20 3.56 0.21 8.37
C THR A 20 2.29 0.63 7.63
N PHE A 21 2.27 0.42 6.32
CA PHE A 21 1.11 0.73 5.49
C PHE A 21 -0.12 -0.06 5.95
N GLY A 22 0.04 -1.36 6.15
CA GLY A 22 -1.04 -2.24 6.61
C GLY A 22 -1.55 -1.88 7.99
N LYS A 23 -0.64 -1.52 8.90
CA LYS A 23 -1.03 -1.09 10.24
C LYS A 23 -1.86 0.20 10.19
N GLY A 24 -1.44 1.15 9.35
CA GLY A 24 -2.21 2.38 9.16
C GLY A 24 -3.61 2.10 8.64
N TRP A 25 -3.72 1.20 7.67
CA TRP A 25 -5.01 0.81 7.11
C TRP A 25 -5.91 0.18 8.19
N GLN A 26 -5.38 -0.79 8.94
CA GLN A 26 -6.14 -1.47 9.99
C GLN A 26 -6.66 -0.51 11.05
N LYS A 27 -5.87 0.48 11.41
CA LYS A 27 -6.23 1.43 12.47
C LYS A 27 -6.99 2.65 11.96
N GLY A 28 -7.20 2.75 10.65
CA GLY A 28 -7.81 3.93 10.06
C GLY A 28 -6.94 5.17 10.19
N ASN A 29 -5.64 5.00 10.32
CA ASN A 29 -4.69 6.10 10.47
C ASN A 29 -4.05 6.39 9.11
N VAL A 30 -4.66 7.32 8.37
CA VAL A 30 -4.22 7.67 7.03
C VAL A 30 -2.82 8.28 7.05
N ASP A 31 -2.49 9.07 8.06
CA ASP A 31 -1.16 9.67 8.16
C ASP A 31 -0.08 8.59 8.27
N THR A 32 -0.35 7.49 8.99
CA THR A 32 0.57 6.36 9.07
C THR A 32 0.75 5.71 7.69
N MET A 33 -0.35 5.54 6.94
CA MET A 33 -0.27 5.01 5.57
C MET A 33 0.58 5.92 4.68
N LEU A 34 0.35 7.22 4.76
CA LEU A 34 1.08 8.18 3.93
C LEU A 34 2.55 8.29 4.30
N SER A 35 2.91 7.95 5.53
CA SER A 35 4.30 8.04 6.00
C SER A 35 5.26 7.16 5.23
N VAL A 36 4.76 6.12 4.52
CA VAL A 36 5.62 5.24 3.74
C VAL A 36 6.01 5.84 2.39
N PHE A 37 5.35 6.91 1.95
CA PHE A 37 5.56 7.51 0.62
C PHE A 37 6.49 8.71 0.67
N VAL A 38 7.27 8.90 -0.39
CA VAL A 38 7.94 10.19 -0.62
C VAL A 38 6.89 11.24 -1.00
N ASP A 39 7.24 12.52 -0.86
CA ASP A 39 6.28 13.62 -1.10
C ASP A 39 5.65 13.59 -2.49
N GLN A 40 6.42 13.23 -3.51
CA GLN A 40 5.96 13.22 -4.91
C GLN A 40 5.74 11.80 -5.43
N ALA A 41 5.36 10.88 -4.55
CA ALA A 41 5.14 9.49 -4.92
C ALA A 41 4.01 9.35 -5.94
N LEU A 42 4.08 8.27 -6.71
CA LEU A 42 3.02 7.87 -7.63
C LEU A 42 2.27 6.70 -7.02
N PHE A 43 0.94 6.75 -7.08
CA PHE A 43 0.10 5.65 -6.61
C PHE A 43 -0.91 5.28 -7.71
N PHE A 44 -0.81 4.02 -8.17
CA PHE A 44 -1.74 3.46 -9.14
C PHE A 44 -2.71 2.55 -8.41
N GLU A 45 -3.93 3.04 -8.16
CA GLU A 45 -4.93 2.21 -7.48
C GLU A 45 -5.57 1.19 -8.42
N THR A 46 -5.45 1.42 -9.74
CA THR A 46 -5.93 0.52 -10.78
C THR A 46 -5.08 0.72 -12.04
N PRO A 47 -4.88 -0.35 -12.86
CA PRO A 47 -4.15 -0.19 -14.11
C PRO A 47 -4.92 0.59 -15.18
N PHE A 48 -6.18 0.91 -14.93
CA PHE A 48 -7.05 1.57 -15.92
C PHE A 48 -7.12 3.08 -15.77
N ALA A 49 -6.46 3.65 -14.78
CA ALA A 49 -6.49 5.09 -14.53
C ALA A 49 -5.08 5.66 -14.44
N ALA A 50 -4.97 6.97 -14.67
CA ALA A 50 -3.72 7.68 -14.45
C ALA A 50 -3.35 7.61 -12.95
N PRO A 51 -2.05 7.63 -12.60
CA PRO A 51 -1.67 7.59 -11.20
C PRO A 51 -2.04 8.86 -10.46
N LEU A 52 -2.27 8.71 -9.17
CA LEU A 52 -2.30 9.83 -8.25
C LEU A 52 -0.86 10.26 -7.99
N THR A 53 -0.60 11.55 -8.02
CA THR A 53 0.73 12.12 -7.86
C THR A 53 0.82 12.95 -6.60
N GLY A 54 1.75 12.60 -5.72
CA GLY A 54 2.00 13.33 -4.48
C GLY A 54 1.10 12.91 -3.35
N THR A 55 1.57 13.13 -2.13
CA THR A 55 0.88 12.67 -0.93
C THR A 55 -0.49 13.32 -0.75
N GLU A 56 -0.72 14.54 -1.23
CA GLU A 56 -2.03 15.15 -1.12
C GLU A 56 -3.08 14.42 -1.96
N GLN A 57 -2.75 14.06 -3.20
CA GLN A 57 -3.67 13.30 -4.03
C GLN A 57 -3.88 11.88 -3.48
N ILE A 58 -2.81 11.26 -3.00
CA ILE A 58 -2.90 9.93 -2.39
C ILE A 58 -3.76 10.00 -1.13
N LYS A 59 -3.62 11.04 -0.34
CA LYS A 59 -4.47 11.27 0.83
C LYS A 59 -5.94 11.43 0.44
N GLY A 60 -6.21 12.09 -0.69
CA GLY A 60 -7.57 12.22 -1.20
C GLY A 60 -8.24 10.88 -1.44
N TYR A 61 -7.47 9.91 -1.92
CA TYR A 61 -7.97 8.55 -2.15
C TYR A 61 -8.19 7.79 -0.82
N TRP A 62 -7.19 7.80 0.07
CA TRP A 62 -7.24 7.01 1.31
C TRP A 62 -7.98 7.70 2.45
N GLY A 63 -8.14 9.03 2.37
CA GLY A 63 -8.70 9.82 3.47
C GLY A 63 -10.10 9.42 3.90
N ASP A 64 -10.92 8.96 2.95
CA ASP A 64 -12.30 8.57 3.22
C ASP A 64 -12.44 7.12 3.66
N VAL A 65 -11.39 6.31 3.52
CA VAL A 65 -11.45 4.88 3.80
C VAL A 65 -11.90 4.58 5.23
N PRO A 66 -11.36 5.24 6.27
CA PRO A 66 -11.82 4.96 7.64
C PRO A 66 -13.30 5.27 7.88
N ALA A 67 -13.88 6.20 7.12
CA ALA A 67 -15.30 6.53 7.26
C ALA A 67 -16.20 5.45 6.66
N HIS A 68 -15.68 4.61 5.77
CA HIS A 68 -16.46 3.60 5.04
C HIS A 68 -16.14 2.17 5.44
N GLN A 69 -15.00 1.93 6.09
CA GLN A 69 -14.53 0.59 6.44
C GLN A 69 -14.37 0.44 7.94
N ALA A 70 -14.90 -0.65 8.48
CA ALA A 70 -14.74 -1.00 9.90
C ALA A 70 -14.08 -2.36 10.01
N GLU A 71 -13.44 -2.60 11.14
CA GLU A 71 -12.87 -3.90 11.47
C GLU A 71 -11.93 -4.41 10.38
N VAL A 72 -11.04 -3.53 9.92
CA VAL A 72 -10.11 -3.84 8.84
C VAL A 72 -9.02 -4.79 9.33
N THR A 73 -8.80 -5.87 8.60
CA THR A 73 -7.67 -6.77 8.81
C THR A 73 -6.86 -6.81 7.51
N PHE A 74 -5.59 -6.47 7.62
CA PHE A 74 -4.66 -6.50 6.48
C PHE A 74 -3.57 -7.51 6.77
N THR A 75 -3.33 -8.41 5.82
CA THR A 75 -2.20 -9.35 5.89
C THR A 75 -1.45 -9.32 4.56
N SER A 76 -0.15 -9.53 4.64
CA SER A 76 0.71 -9.62 3.46
C SER A 76 1.49 -10.91 3.48
N GLY A 77 1.88 -11.36 2.29
CA GLY A 77 2.68 -12.56 2.13
C GLY A 77 4.17 -12.27 2.13
N GLU A 78 4.91 -13.14 1.47
CA GLU A 78 6.35 -12.99 1.26
C GLU A 78 6.65 -11.69 0.54
N ILE A 79 7.79 -11.09 0.85
CA ILE A 79 8.27 -9.92 0.11
C ILE A 79 9.29 -10.42 -0.91
N TYR A 80 9.08 -10.08 -2.17
CA TYR A 80 10.00 -10.37 -3.26
C TYR A 80 10.70 -9.08 -3.67
N GLY A 81 11.98 -9.16 -3.98
CA GLY A 81 12.77 -7.98 -4.31
C GLY A 81 13.62 -8.15 -5.55
N ALA A 82 13.74 -7.07 -6.33
CA ALA A 82 14.59 -7.02 -7.51
C ALA A 82 15.04 -5.56 -7.69
N GLY A 83 16.31 -5.27 -7.42
CA GLY A 83 16.81 -3.90 -7.43
C GLY A 83 16.05 -3.04 -6.43
N PRO A 84 15.55 -1.86 -6.84
CA PRO A 84 14.76 -1.00 -5.96
C PRO A 84 13.28 -1.38 -5.90
N TRP A 85 12.87 -2.49 -6.56
CA TRP A 85 11.48 -2.92 -6.60
C TRP A 85 11.23 -4.06 -5.61
N PHE A 86 10.11 -4.00 -4.92
CA PHE A 86 9.62 -5.12 -4.12
C PHE A 86 8.13 -5.33 -4.39
N SER A 87 7.67 -6.55 -4.13
CA SER A 87 6.27 -6.90 -4.32
C SER A 87 5.83 -7.87 -3.24
N THR A 88 4.52 -7.90 -3.00
CA THR A 88 3.92 -8.85 -2.08
C THR A 88 2.46 -9.05 -2.44
N GLU A 89 1.94 -10.23 -2.13
CA GLU A 89 0.51 -10.44 -2.17
C GLU A 89 -0.09 -9.95 -0.87
N PHE A 90 -1.35 -9.51 -0.92
CA PHE A 90 -2.04 -9.06 0.27
C PHE A 90 -3.49 -9.53 0.27
N LYS A 91 -4.05 -9.55 1.47
CA LYS A 91 -5.48 -9.77 1.69
C LYS A 91 -5.94 -8.72 2.70
N VAL A 92 -7.08 -8.11 2.41
CA VAL A 92 -7.72 -7.21 3.35
C VAL A 92 -9.18 -7.61 3.49
N THR A 93 -9.67 -7.67 4.72
CA THR A 93 -11.08 -7.87 5.00
C THR A 93 -11.58 -6.69 5.82
N TYR A 94 -12.80 -6.28 5.54
CA TYR A 94 -13.40 -5.19 6.31
C TYR A 94 -14.92 -5.29 6.21
N ARG A 95 -15.58 -4.59 7.11
CA ARG A 95 -17.03 -4.47 7.07
C ARG A 95 -17.39 -3.07 6.57
N ARG A 96 -18.29 -3.00 5.59
CA ARG A 96 -18.81 -1.70 5.14
C ARG A 96 -19.62 -1.08 6.26
N ARG A 97 -19.25 0.14 6.68
CA ARG A 97 -19.97 0.79 7.79
C ARG A 97 -21.42 1.04 7.45
N ARG A 98 -21.70 1.37 6.19
CA ARG A 98 -23.05 1.72 5.76
C ARG A 98 -24.01 0.53 5.74
N THR A 99 -23.56 -0.63 5.31
CA THR A 99 -24.41 -1.80 5.08
C THR A 99 -24.17 -2.95 6.06
N GLY A 100 -23.04 -2.94 6.76
CA GLY A 100 -22.61 -4.07 7.58
C GLY A 100 -22.09 -5.26 6.79
N GLU A 101 -22.01 -5.14 5.48
CA GLU A 101 -21.55 -6.21 4.60
C GLU A 101 -20.05 -6.44 4.72
N TRP A 102 -19.65 -7.71 4.79
CA TRP A 102 -18.23 -8.07 4.79
C TRP A 102 -17.69 -8.09 3.37
N VAL A 103 -16.50 -7.55 3.21
CA VAL A 103 -15.78 -7.53 1.93
C VAL A 103 -14.42 -8.17 2.15
N GLU A 104 -14.02 -8.99 1.19
CA GLU A 104 -12.67 -9.51 1.13
C GLU A 104 -12.05 -9.04 -0.19
N ALA A 105 -10.88 -8.43 -0.11
CA ALA A 105 -10.11 -8.05 -1.29
C ALA A 105 -8.76 -8.74 -1.24
N ARG A 106 -8.29 -9.23 -2.37
CA ARG A 106 -6.99 -9.86 -2.51
C ARG A 106 -6.29 -9.29 -3.72
N GLY A 107 -4.99 -9.22 -3.65
CA GLY A 107 -4.22 -8.71 -4.77
C GLY A 107 -2.74 -8.70 -4.50
N ALA A 108 -2.05 -7.84 -5.23
CA ALA A 108 -0.62 -7.68 -5.12
C ALA A 108 -0.26 -6.21 -5.16
N LEU A 109 0.81 -5.87 -4.47
CA LEU A 109 1.42 -4.54 -4.48
C LEU A 109 2.79 -4.65 -5.13
N PHE A 110 3.09 -3.71 -6.03
CA PHE A 110 4.41 -3.56 -6.63
C PHE A 110 4.90 -2.17 -6.28
N CYS A 111 6.03 -2.09 -5.61
CA CYS A 111 6.53 -0.83 -5.09
C CYS A 111 7.98 -0.60 -5.49
N GLU A 112 8.28 0.65 -5.86
CA GLU A 112 9.65 1.10 -6.03
C GLU A 112 10.01 1.94 -4.80
N THR A 113 11.27 1.85 -4.37
CA THR A 113 11.76 2.62 -3.22
C THR A 113 13.04 3.37 -3.58
N ASP A 114 13.25 4.48 -2.89
CA ASP A 114 14.49 5.27 -2.98
C ASP A 114 15.53 4.83 -1.93
N GLY A 115 15.24 3.76 -1.20
CA GLY A 115 16.11 3.29 -0.12
C GLY A 115 15.61 3.66 1.26
N GLU A 116 14.57 4.49 1.35
CA GLU A 116 13.93 4.88 2.60
C GLU A 116 12.42 4.76 2.54
N LYS A 117 11.81 5.24 1.47
CA LYS A 117 10.36 5.30 1.31
C LYS A 117 9.95 4.82 -0.07
N VAL A 118 8.66 4.72 -0.27
CA VAL A 118 8.06 4.31 -1.54
C VAL A 118 7.98 5.51 -2.48
N THR A 119 8.55 5.36 -3.67
CA THR A 119 8.46 6.37 -4.73
C THR A 119 7.29 6.07 -5.67
N GLU A 120 6.93 4.80 -5.79
CA GLU A 120 5.81 4.39 -6.62
C GLU A 120 5.17 3.13 -6.04
N MET A 121 3.84 3.10 -5.99
CA MET A 121 3.09 1.91 -5.58
C MET A 121 2.04 1.62 -6.62
N ARG A 122 1.98 0.37 -7.07
CA ARG A 122 0.96 -0.14 -7.99
C ARG A 122 0.15 -1.20 -7.29
N MET A 123 -1.17 -1.08 -7.34
CA MET A 123 -2.08 -1.98 -6.68
C MET A 123 -2.91 -2.74 -7.73
N TYR A 124 -2.88 -4.04 -7.66
CA TYR A 124 -3.69 -4.92 -8.50
C TYR A 124 -4.54 -5.77 -7.56
N TRP A 125 -5.87 -5.69 -7.70
CA TRP A 125 -6.72 -6.33 -6.71
C TRP A 125 -8.10 -6.66 -7.26
N GLN A 126 -8.73 -7.64 -6.61
CA GLN A 126 -10.12 -7.98 -6.83
C GLN A 126 -10.79 -8.14 -5.48
N ARG A 127 -12.09 -7.97 -5.46
CA ARG A 127 -12.88 -8.17 -4.24
C ARG A 127 -14.11 -9.01 -4.51
N ARG A 128 -14.63 -9.58 -3.45
CA ARG A 128 -15.89 -10.32 -3.49
C ARG A 128 -16.66 -10.11 -2.19
#